data_30d8cb9d1d8413a6808bebd021c90029
#
_entry.id   30d8cb9d1d8413a6808bebd021c90029
#
_cell.length_a   1.000
_cell.length_b   1.000
_cell.length_c   1.000
_cell.angle_alpha   90.00
_cell.angle_beta   90.00
_cell.angle_gamma   90.00
#
_symmetry.space_group_name_H-M   'P 1'
#
loop_
_entity.id
_entity.type
_entity.pdbx_description
1 polymer ?
#
loop_
_entity_poly.entity_id
_entity_poly.type
_entity_poly.pdbx_seq_one_letter_code
_entity_poly.pdbx_strand_id
1 'polypeptide(L)'
;MPRSLRSLIVSVLALWKGLSQKEIGAGAGLPEKRISYYLTKADLADDALFARLLRGVRGRPAEVRAVTACLESLAALEQDREMTPEEHDEVETGVLEGSRLLREVFSEAARRSRALPPSDRYPRAGDLDAARWHAGVLWKLLEPLAEDERLARVRETRDFQSWALAERLCEESVVQASRKVERAASLARLAQEIAARVRGPEGWRYRVQGFAAAHAANALRVAGELRQAEAVMEGAKRLWRSGSDPGQILDPGRLLDLEASLRRDQRRFEECLTLLEEALTVGRCPERSLLKKGFTLEVMGEYDRALETLLEAEPLVERRGDERLLYMLRFNLAVNSCHLGRYREAARLVRQVRGLVTERGDESELIRVVWLEGRIAAGLGLPEEGRSLLRQARREFAARKMGYDVALALLEEAVLLLEEGQTAEVRGVARHLAEVFESKGMHREVLAALRLFQEAAERDEATAELARRVLDYLFRARYDQGLRFTAA
;
A
#
# COMPACT_ATOMS: atom_id res chain seq x y z
N MET A 1 11.35 -9.25 4.98
CA MET A 1 12.79 -9.62 4.89
C MET A 1 13.56 -8.80 5.89
N PRO A 2 14.50 -9.36 6.64
CA PRO A 2 15.40 -8.57 7.46
C PRO A 2 16.16 -7.61 6.54
N ARG A 3 16.36 -6.38 6.98
CA ARG A 3 17.19 -5.41 6.27
C ARG A 3 18.59 -5.95 6.14
N SER A 4 19.25 -5.70 4.99
CA SER A 4 20.66 -6.02 4.90
C SER A 4 21.45 -5.20 5.94
N LEU A 5 22.39 -5.82 6.57
CA LEU A 5 23.31 -5.19 7.52
C LEU A 5 23.91 -3.88 6.95
N ARG A 6 24.21 -3.86 5.66
CA ARG A 6 24.75 -2.70 4.93
C ARG A 6 23.78 -1.51 4.90
N SER A 7 22.49 -1.75 4.70
CA SER A 7 21.46 -0.70 4.74
C SER A 7 21.32 -0.10 6.15
N LEU A 8 21.45 -0.94 7.19
CA LEU A 8 21.44 -0.50 8.58
C LEU A 8 22.67 0.35 8.91
N ILE A 9 23.88 -0.07 8.48
CA ILE A 9 25.12 0.69 8.66
C ILE A 9 24.99 2.10 8.06
N VAL A 10 24.55 2.19 6.80
CA VAL A 10 24.37 3.50 6.13
C VAL A 10 23.33 4.35 6.86
N SER A 11 22.24 3.74 7.32
CA SER A 11 21.17 4.44 8.04
C SER A 11 21.64 4.98 9.39
N VAL A 12 22.40 4.18 10.17
CA VAL A 12 22.97 4.60 11.46
C VAL A 12 23.99 5.75 11.27
N LEU A 13 24.86 5.64 10.28
CA LEU A 13 25.85 6.70 9.99
C LEU A 13 25.17 7.99 9.50
N ALA A 14 24.14 7.89 8.68
CA ALA A 14 23.36 9.03 8.23
C ALA A 14 22.69 9.76 9.40
N LEU A 15 22.10 8.99 10.32
CA LEU A 15 21.51 9.46 11.56
C LEU A 15 22.52 10.18 12.45
N TRP A 16 23.63 9.51 12.70
CA TRP A 16 24.70 10.05 13.57
C TRP A 16 25.22 11.38 13.07
N LYS A 17 25.43 11.51 11.74
CA LYS A 17 25.96 12.73 11.13
C LYS A 17 24.90 13.75 10.78
N GLY A 18 23.62 13.42 10.98
CA GLY A 18 22.49 14.31 10.73
C GLY A 18 22.37 14.75 9.27
N LEU A 19 22.69 13.84 8.33
CA LEU A 19 22.68 14.14 6.91
C LEU A 19 21.28 13.94 6.32
N SER A 20 20.82 14.91 5.54
CA SER A 20 19.61 14.79 4.74
C SER A 20 19.78 13.82 3.56
N GLN A 21 18.69 13.28 3.04
CA GLN A 21 18.74 12.42 1.85
C GLN A 21 19.36 13.13 0.64
N LYS A 22 19.16 14.45 0.53
CA LYS A 22 19.74 15.29 -0.51
C LYS A 22 21.26 15.35 -0.40
N GLU A 23 21.80 15.55 0.81
CA GLU A 23 23.24 15.56 1.06
C GLU A 23 23.88 14.20 0.83
N ILE A 24 23.21 13.12 1.26
CA ILE A 24 23.64 11.74 1.00
C ILE A 24 23.64 11.47 -0.50
N GLY A 25 22.58 11.87 -1.21
CA GLY A 25 22.45 11.72 -2.65
C GLY A 25 23.55 12.45 -3.41
N ALA A 26 23.81 13.71 -3.05
CA ALA A 26 24.88 14.51 -3.64
C ALA A 26 26.27 13.88 -3.42
N GLY A 27 26.56 13.42 -2.20
CA GLY A 27 27.84 12.78 -1.87
C GLY A 27 28.01 11.38 -2.48
N ALA A 28 26.90 10.65 -2.71
CA ALA A 28 26.90 9.33 -3.33
C ALA A 28 26.84 9.38 -4.88
N GLY A 29 26.54 10.55 -5.47
CA GLY A 29 26.25 10.68 -6.89
C GLY A 29 24.96 9.91 -7.29
N LEU A 30 23.93 9.97 -6.44
CA LEU A 30 22.67 9.28 -6.62
C LEU A 30 21.50 10.26 -6.50
N PRO A 31 20.40 10.05 -7.24
CA PRO A 31 19.20 10.84 -7.08
C PRO A 31 18.64 10.72 -5.65
N GLU A 32 18.22 11.85 -5.05
CA GLU A 32 17.66 11.91 -3.70
C GLU A 32 16.53 10.89 -3.48
N LYS A 33 15.64 10.73 -4.45
CA LYS A 33 14.52 9.80 -4.41
C LYS A 33 14.96 8.33 -4.21
N ARG A 34 16.14 7.94 -4.72
CA ARG A 34 16.69 6.59 -4.53
C ARG A 34 17.31 6.40 -3.15
N ILE A 35 17.76 7.46 -2.49
CA ILE A 35 18.35 7.36 -1.16
C ILE A 35 17.34 6.82 -0.14
N SER A 36 16.10 7.30 -0.14
CA SER A 36 15.04 6.77 0.72
C SER A 36 14.86 5.26 0.56
N TYR A 37 14.84 4.78 -0.67
CA TYR A 37 14.72 3.35 -0.98
C TYR A 37 15.92 2.57 -0.43
N TYR A 38 17.14 3.00 -0.69
CA TYR A 38 18.34 2.31 -0.22
C TYR A 38 18.48 2.31 1.30
N LEU A 39 18.05 3.36 1.98
CA LEU A 39 18.05 3.42 3.44
C LEU A 39 16.93 2.60 4.10
N THR A 40 15.89 2.26 3.35
CA THR A 40 14.67 1.67 3.95
C THR A 40 14.31 0.28 3.45
N LYS A 41 14.58 -0.06 2.20
CA LYS A 41 13.98 -1.25 1.54
C LYS A 41 14.96 -2.15 0.79
N ALA A 42 16.10 -1.64 0.34
CA ALA A 42 17.01 -2.40 -0.50
C ALA A 42 17.90 -3.36 0.31
N ASP A 43 18.13 -4.54 -0.26
CA ASP A 43 19.27 -5.35 0.08
C ASP A 43 20.49 -4.80 -0.69
N LEU A 44 21.44 -4.21 0.02
CA LEU A 44 22.64 -3.62 -0.57
C LEU A 44 23.71 -4.71 -0.83
N ALA A 45 23.37 -5.65 -1.71
CA ALA A 45 24.30 -6.71 -2.11
C ALA A 45 25.44 -6.18 -3.01
N ASP A 46 25.22 -5.08 -3.74
CA ASP A 46 26.21 -4.46 -4.63
C ASP A 46 27.25 -3.66 -3.84
N ASP A 47 28.51 -4.11 -3.89
CA ASP A 47 29.65 -3.48 -3.22
C ASP A 47 29.94 -2.06 -3.74
N ALA A 48 29.77 -1.83 -5.03
CA ALA A 48 29.97 -0.52 -5.63
C ALA A 48 28.93 0.49 -5.16
N LEU A 49 27.67 0.08 -5.08
CA LEU A 49 26.57 0.88 -4.55
C LEU A 49 26.76 1.16 -3.05
N PHE A 50 27.12 0.15 -2.27
CA PHE A 50 27.40 0.32 -0.84
C PHE A 50 28.54 1.32 -0.60
N ALA A 51 29.65 1.19 -1.34
CA ALA A 51 30.76 2.13 -1.26
C ALA A 51 30.35 3.57 -1.65
N ARG A 52 29.47 3.74 -2.64
CA ARG A 52 28.90 5.06 -3.00
C ARG A 52 28.08 5.65 -1.86
N LEU A 53 27.23 4.86 -1.24
CA LEU A 53 26.40 5.28 -0.11
C LEU A 53 27.26 5.62 1.12
N LEU A 54 28.31 4.84 1.40
CA LEU A 54 29.26 5.16 2.47
C LEU A 54 29.98 6.50 2.22
N ARG A 55 30.33 6.82 0.98
CA ARG A 55 30.85 8.17 0.63
C ARG A 55 29.79 9.24 0.87
N GLY A 56 28.53 8.96 0.49
CA GLY A 56 27.41 9.88 0.70
C GLY A 56 27.18 10.22 2.17
N VAL A 57 27.30 9.24 3.06
CA VAL A 57 27.21 9.45 4.52
C VAL A 57 28.54 9.85 5.15
N ARG A 58 29.58 10.09 4.36
CA ARG A 58 30.94 10.45 4.84
C ARG A 58 31.46 9.44 5.87
N GLY A 59 31.18 8.15 5.66
CA GLY A 59 31.55 7.05 6.56
C GLY A 59 33.05 6.85 6.61
N ARG A 60 33.66 6.99 7.79
CA ARG A 60 35.08 6.66 8.03
C ARG A 60 35.20 5.16 8.29
N PRO A 61 36.31 4.51 7.88
CA PRO A 61 36.49 3.06 8.09
C PRO A 61 36.31 2.61 9.55
N ALA A 62 36.76 3.39 10.52
CA ALA A 62 36.60 3.10 11.94
C ALA A 62 35.14 3.17 12.39
N GLU A 63 34.39 4.17 11.91
CA GLU A 63 32.96 4.33 12.20
C GLU A 63 32.15 3.17 11.62
N VAL A 64 32.47 2.77 10.38
CA VAL A 64 31.83 1.63 9.70
C VAL A 64 32.09 0.34 10.50
N ARG A 65 33.31 0.08 10.91
CA ARG A 65 33.64 -1.10 11.73
C ARG A 65 32.88 -1.12 13.05
N ALA A 66 32.85 0.00 13.79
CA ALA A 66 32.18 0.09 15.08
C ALA A 66 30.65 -0.16 14.95
N VAL A 67 30.00 0.43 13.92
CA VAL A 67 28.58 0.19 13.65
C VAL A 67 28.32 -1.26 13.23
N THR A 68 29.22 -1.84 12.41
CA THR A 68 29.10 -3.23 11.96
C THR A 68 29.20 -4.19 13.14
N ALA A 69 30.23 -4.07 13.97
CA ALA A 69 30.40 -4.90 15.15
C ALA A 69 29.22 -4.84 16.11
N CYS A 70 28.69 -3.64 16.34
CA CYS A 70 27.48 -3.46 17.16
C CYS A 70 26.26 -4.19 16.60
N LEU A 71 25.99 -4.07 15.31
CA LEU A 71 24.83 -4.69 14.67
C LEU A 71 24.98 -6.23 14.59
N GLU A 72 26.18 -6.74 14.38
CA GLU A 72 26.49 -8.17 14.39
C GLU A 72 26.35 -8.76 15.80
N SER A 73 26.82 -8.05 16.83
CA SER A 73 26.64 -8.44 18.23
C SER A 73 25.18 -8.49 18.65
N LEU A 74 24.37 -7.50 18.22
CA LEU A 74 22.92 -7.50 18.46
C LEU A 74 22.22 -8.65 17.74
N ALA A 75 22.63 -8.95 16.51
CA ALA A 75 22.08 -10.08 15.75
C ALA A 75 22.46 -11.44 16.36
N ALA A 76 23.63 -11.56 16.94
CA ALA A 76 24.06 -12.76 17.65
C ALA A 76 23.24 -13.01 18.92
N LEU A 77 22.92 -11.95 19.68
CA LEU A 77 22.06 -12.03 20.86
C LEU A 77 20.60 -12.43 20.55
N GLU A 78 20.12 -12.15 19.35
CA GLU A 78 18.77 -12.53 18.92
C GLU A 78 18.64 -14.01 18.49
N GLN A 79 19.79 -14.71 18.28
CA GLN A 79 19.79 -16.07 17.74
C GLN A 79 19.63 -17.20 18.77
N ASP A 80 19.42 -16.90 20.06
CA ASP A 80 19.14 -17.86 21.15
C ASP A 80 19.98 -19.16 21.07
N ARG A 81 21.28 -19.05 20.68
CA ARG A 81 22.22 -20.18 20.61
C ARG A 81 23.21 -20.10 21.76
N GLU A 82 23.61 -21.26 22.32
CA GLU A 82 24.72 -21.33 23.26
C GLU A 82 26.02 -20.77 22.63
N MET A 83 26.54 -19.71 23.19
CA MET A 83 27.81 -19.07 22.77
C MET A 83 28.97 -19.58 23.59
N THR A 84 30.13 -19.66 22.95
CA THR A 84 31.38 -19.94 23.69
C THR A 84 31.76 -18.74 24.56
N PRO A 85 32.59 -18.93 25.62
CA PRO A 85 33.06 -17.81 26.45
C PRO A 85 33.76 -16.70 25.67
N GLU A 86 34.50 -17.05 24.61
CA GLU A 86 35.20 -16.10 23.75
C GLU A 86 34.20 -15.30 22.86
N GLU A 87 33.20 -15.97 22.29
CA GLU A 87 32.11 -15.31 21.56
C GLU A 87 31.31 -14.38 22.49
N HIS A 88 31.12 -14.76 23.76
CA HIS A 88 30.43 -13.95 24.76
C HIS A 88 31.18 -12.63 25.06
N ASP A 89 32.49 -12.69 25.20
CA ASP A 89 33.36 -11.55 25.48
C ASP A 89 33.45 -10.60 24.26
N GLU A 90 33.49 -11.14 23.04
CA GLU A 90 33.41 -10.36 21.80
C GLU A 90 32.05 -9.66 21.63
N VAL A 91 30.93 -10.36 21.92
CA VAL A 91 29.58 -9.81 21.87
C VAL A 91 29.42 -8.75 22.96
N GLU A 92 29.88 -8.97 24.18
CA GLU A 92 29.81 -7.99 25.27
C GLU A 92 30.58 -6.71 24.93
N THR A 93 31.78 -6.86 24.38
CA THR A 93 32.61 -5.74 23.93
C THR A 93 31.92 -4.97 22.79
N GLY A 94 31.39 -5.68 21.80
CA GLY A 94 30.64 -5.07 20.68
C GLY A 94 29.36 -4.34 21.13
N VAL A 95 28.66 -4.91 22.10
CA VAL A 95 27.47 -4.28 22.72
C VAL A 95 27.84 -3.04 23.54
N LEU A 96 28.95 -3.07 24.28
CA LEU A 96 29.41 -1.92 25.06
C LEU A 96 29.88 -0.76 24.17
N GLU A 97 30.67 -1.03 23.13
CA GLU A 97 31.06 -0.01 22.15
C GLU A 97 29.87 0.51 21.38
N GLY A 98 28.97 -0.37 20.96
CA GLY A 98 27.74 -0.01 20.27
C GLY A 98 26.76 0.77 21.12
N SER A 99 26.60 0.43 22.40
CA SER A 99 25.76 1.19 23.32
C SER A 99 26.34 2.57 23.63
N ARG A 100 27.66 2.75 23.57
CA ARG A 100 28.28 4.06 23.65
C ARG A 100 27.99 4.88 22.39
N LEU A 101 28.19 4.30 21.23
CA LEU A 101 27.91 4.93 19.94
C LEU A 101 26.43 5.27 19.80
N LEU A 102 25.54 4.35 20.13
CA LEU A 102 24.10 4.58 20.13
C LEU A 102 23.70 5.69 21.12
N ARG A 103 24.27 5.74 22.31
CA ARG A 103 24.06 6.85 23.26
C ARG A 103 24.52 8.18 22.70
N GLU A 104 25.65 8.24 21.99
CA GLU A 104 26.11 9.46 21.31
C GLU A 104 25.16 9.85 20.16
N VAL A 105 24.73 8.88 19.33
CA VAL A 105 23.75 9.09 18.25
C VAL A 105 22.41 9.59 18.81
N PHE A 106 21.91 8.92 19.87
CA PHE A 106 20.64 9.34 20.51
C PHE A 106 20.78 10.68 21.24
N SER A 107 21.93 10.96 21.88
CA SER A 107 22.19 12.23 22.53
C SER A 107 22.30 13.38 21.54
N GLU A 108 22.90 13.13 20.37
CA GLU A 108 22.98 14.11 19.29
C GLU A 108 21.64 14.30 18.59
N ALA A 109 20.91 13.22 18.31
CA ALA A 109 19.54 13.28 17.80
C ALA A 109 18.61 14.02 18.79
N ALA A 110 18.76 13.76 20.10
CA ALA A 110 18.02 14.46 21.15
C ALA A 110 18.43 15.94 21.28
N ARG A 111 19.73 16.26 21.12
CA ARG A 111 20.21 17.66 21.09
C ARG A 111 19.65 18.41 19.88
N ARG A 112 19.60 17.78 18.71
CA ARG A 112 19.02 18.36 17.50
C ARG A 112 17.51 18.46 17.59
N SER A 113 16.84 17.49 18.21
CA SER A 113 15.41 17.54 18.52
C SER A 113 15.06 18.67 19.49
N ARG A 114 15.97 18.98 20.46
CA ARG A 114 15.82 20.15 21.36
C ARG A 114 16.10 21.49 20.65
N ALA A 115 16.90 21.48 19.59
CA ALA A 115 17.14 22.63 18.72
C ALA A 115 16.02 22.88 17.71
N LEU A 116 15.08 21.92 17.55
CA LEU A 116 13.83 22.17 16.85
C LEU A 116 13.03 23.25 17.62
N PRO A 117 12.39 24.18 16.91
CA PRO A 117 11.64 25.24 17.57
C PRO A 117 10.59 24.63 18.51
N PRO A 118 10.30 25.27 19.64
CA PRO A 118 9.38 24.74 20.63
C PRO A 118 8.08 24.34 19.96
N SER A 119 7.66 23.10 20.23
CA SER A 119 6.52 22.40 19.61
C SER A 119 5.16 23.10 19.73
N ASP A 120 5.13 24.29 20.35
CA ASP A 120 3.93 25.12 20.55
C ASP A 120 3.67 26.09 19.38
N ARG A 121 4.52 26.09 18.37
CA ARG A 121 4.39 26.93 17.17
C ARG A 121 3.98 26.09 15.96
N TYR A 122 3.33 26.75 15.00
CA TYR A 122 3.07 26.18 13.69
C TYR A 122 4.41 25.84 12.99
N PRO A 123 4.53 24.67 12.32
CA PRO A 123 5.79 24.27 11.68
C PRO A 123 6.26 25.28 10.63
N ARG A 124 7.57 25.45 10.52
CA ARG A 124 8.18 26.34 9.53
C ARG A 124 8.52 25.58 8.25
N ALA A 125 8.40 26.23 7.10
CA ALA A 125 8.66 25.64 5.81
C ALA A 125 10.07 25.01 5.69
N GLY A 126 11.09 25.60 6.29
CA GLY A 126 12.47 25.09 6.27
C GLY A 126 12.70 23.81 7.11
N ASP A 127 11.77 23.48 8.01
CA ASP A 127 11.93 22.35 8.94
C ASP A 127 11.13 21.10 8.52
N LEU A 128 10.33 21.18 7.46
CA LEU A 128 9.36 20.13 7.10
C LEU A 128 10.03 18.82 6.69
N ASP A 129 11.06 18.89 5.85
CA ASP A 129 11.77 17.69 5.38
C ASP A 129 12.54 17.03 6.53
N ALA A 130 13.14 17.84 7.40
CA ALA A 130 13.81 17.34 8.60
C ALA A 130 12.81 16.67 9.55
N ALA A 131 11.61 17.25 9.74
CA ALA A 131 10.56 16.66 10.58
C ALA A 131 10.03 15.33 10.00
N ARG A 132 9.81 15.25 8.69
CA ARG A 132 9.38 14.02 8.01
C ARG A 132 10.46 12.93 8.04
N TRP A 133 11.71 13.32 7.86
CA TRP A 133 12.83 12.40 8.01
C TRP A 133 12.91 11.85 9.44
N HIS A 134 12.84 12.72 10.45
CA HIS A 134 12.85 12.35 11.87
C HIS A 134 11.66 11.41 12.21
N ALA A 135 10.49 11.67 11.66
CA ALA A 135 9.33 10.79 11.79
C ALA A 135 9.63 9.36 11.29
N GLY A 136 10.42 9.23 10.23
CA GLY A 136 10.90 7.93 9.74
C GLY A 136 11.76 7.19 10.75
N VAL A 137 12.60 7.92 11.50
CA VAL A 137 13.43 7.37 12.58
C VAL A 137 12.56 6.94 13.76
N LEU A 138 11.68 7.82 14.21
CA LEU A 138 10.76 7.54 15.33
C LEU A 138 9.88 6.32 15.05
N TRP A 139 9.40 6.18 13.80
CA TRP A 139 8.63 5.01 13.41
C TRP A 139 9.43 3.70 13.56
N LYS A 140 10.70 3.70 13.17
CA LYS A 140 11.56 2.51 13.32
C LYS A 140 11.75 2.09 14.78
N LEU A 141 11.70 3.02 15.72
CA LEU A 141 11.76 2.72 17.15
C LEU A 141 10.43 2.16 17.68
N LEU A 142 9.31 2.56 17.09
CA LEU A 142 7.98 2.07 17.48
C LEU A 142 7.58 0.78 16.76
N GLU A 143 8.03 0.58 15.52
CA GLU A 143 7.56 -0.51 14.66
C GLU A 143 7.76 -1.92 15.26
N PRO A 144 8.89 -2.25 15.91
CA PRO A 144 9.10 -3.58 16.51
C PRO A 144 8.29 -3.82 17.80
N LEU A 145 7.77 -2.77 18.44
CA LEU A 145 7.05 -2.88 19.71
C LEU A 145 5.66 -3.47 19.53
N ALA A 146 5.10 -4.08 20.56
CA ALA A 146 3.69 -4.47 20.63
C ALA A 146 2.77 -3.24 20.59
N GLU A 147 1.50 -3.41 20.19
CA GLU A 147 0.56 -2.28 20.02
C GLU A 147 0.39 -1.47 21.31
N ASP A 148 0.23 -2.13 22.43
CA ASP A 148 0.04 -1.46 23.73
C ASP A 148 1.30 -0.69 24.15
N GLU A 149 2.48 -1.23 23.87
CA GLU A 149 3.75 -0.55 24.14
C GLU A 149 3.93 0.68 23.27
N ARG A 150 3.53 0.62 21.98
CA ARG A 150 3.52 1.79 21.08
C ARG A 150 2.66 2.90 21.63
N LEU A 151 1.44 2.57 22.06
CA LEU A 151 0.50 3.51 22.65
C LEU A 151 1.04 4.12 23.95
N ALA A 152 1.63 3.31 24.83
CA ALA A 152 2.26 3.79 26.06
C ALA A 152 3.41 4.75 25.76
N ARG A 153 4.31 4.40 24.83
CA ARG A 153 5.43 5.27 24.38
C ARG A 153 4.94 6.61 23.84
N VAL A 154 3.92 6.61 23.01
CA VAL A 154 3.33 7.84 22.47
C VAL A 154 2.72 8.71 23.57
N ARG A 155 2.10 8.10 24.60
CA ARG A 155 1.50 8.84 25.72
C ARG A 155 2.55 9.45 26.64
N GLU A 156 3.62 8.72 26.90
CA GLU A 156 4.63 9.07 27.90
C GLU A 156 5.76 9.94 27.33
N THR A 157 6.09 9.80 26.03
CA THR A 157 7.28 10.42 25.43
C THR A 157 6.90 11.46 24.39
N ARG A 158 7.29 12.71 24.64
CA ARG A 158 6.97 13.87 23.79
C ARG A 158 7.49 13.77 22.37
N ASP A 159 8.62 13.14 22.15
CA ASP A 159 9.26 13.02 20.83
C ASP A 159 8.38 12.28 19.83
N PHE A 160 7.54 11.35 20.30
CA PHE A 160 6.58 10.65 19.46
C PHE A 160 5.29 11.44 19.17
N GLN A 161 5.08 12.61 19.78
CA GLN A 161 3.88 13.45 19.62
C GLN A 161 4.05 14.46 18.47
N SER A 162 4.56 14.00 17.34
CA SER A 162 4.90 14.80 16.16
C SER A 162 3.85 14.69 15.07
N TRP A 163 3.51 15.82 14.44
CA TRP A 163 2.62 15.86 13.28
C TRP A 163 3.15 15.01 12.10
N ALA A 164 4.46 15.06 11.88
CA ALA A 164 5.10 14.32 10.80
C ALA A 164 5.06 12.80 11.04
N LEU A 165 5.13 12.36 12.31
CA LEU A 165 4.94 10.95 12.65
C LEU A 165 3.48 10.52 12.44
N ALA A 166 2.51 11.37 12.80
CA ALA A 166 1.10 11.13 12.51
C ALA A 166 0.86 11.01 10.99
N GLU A 167 1.37 11.96 10.18
CA GLU A 167 1.30 11.93 8.71
C GLU A 167 1.90 10.64 8.15
N ARG A 168 3.10 10.25 8.61
CA ARG A 168 3.75 9.02 8.16
C ARG A 168 2.95 7.77 8.46
N LEU A 169 2.41 7.64 9.66
CA LEU A 169 1.60 6.47 10.05
C LEU A 169 0.27 6.42 9.28
N CYS A 170 -0.31 7.57 9.00
CA CYS A 170 -1.46 7.70 8.11
C CYS A 170 -1.16 7.11 6.73
N GLU A 171 -0.05 7.50 6.10
CA GLU A 171 0.34 6.98 4.79
C GLU A 171 0.70 5.48 4.85
N GLU A 172 1.41 5.04 5.89
CA GLU A 172 1.71 3.62 6.10
C GLU A 172 0.43 2.79 6.29
N SER A 173 -0.59 3.31 6.99
CA SER A 173 -1.91 2.67 7.12
C SER A 173 -2.54 2.39 5.75
N VAL A 174 -2.46 3.34 4.81
CA VAL A 174 -2.99 3.16 3.45
C VAL A 174 -2.19 2.11 2.67
N VAL A 175 -0.87 2.07 2.86
CA VAL A 175 -0.03 1.03 2.23
C VAL A 175 -0.40 -0.36 2.74
N GLN A 176 -0.66 -0.49 4.04
CA GLN A 176 -1.02 -1.78 4.65
C GLN A 176 -2.46 -2.21 4.36
N ALA A 177 -3.34 -1.27 4.00
CA ALA A 177 -4.76 -1.55 3.77
C ALA A 177 -5.03 -2.64 2.72
N SER A 178 -4.19 -2.73 1.69
CA SER A 178 -4.29 -3.77 0.66
C SER A 178 -3.69 -5.11 1.04
N ARG A 179 -2.95 -5.19 2.16
CA ARG A 179 -2.20 -6.38 2.58
C ARG A 179 -2.71 -6.98 3.89
N LYS A 180 -2.89 -6.14 4.91
CA LYS A 180 -3.27 -6.55 6.28
C LYS A 180 -4.20 -5.49 6.89
N VAL A 181 -5.50 -5.73 6.82
CA VAL A 181 -6.54 -4.80 7.27
C VAL A 181 -6.38 -4.43 8.76
N GLU A 182 -6.08 -5.42 9.61
CA GLU A 182 -5.89 -5.22 11.04
C GLU A 182 -4.69 -4.31 11.33
N ARG A 183 -3.59 -4.49 10.57
CA ARG A 183 -2.41 -3.63 10.71
C ARG A 183 -2.69 -2.20 10.24
N ALA A 184 -3.46 -2.04 9.17
CA ALA A 184 -3.88 -0.71 8.71
C ALA A 184 -4.72 0.01 9.78
N ALA A 185 -5.64 -0.69 10.43
CA ALA A 185 -6.46 -0.16 11.51
C ALA A 185 -5.62 0.22 12.75
N SER A 186 -4.67 -0.64 13.15
CA SER A 186 -3.75 -0.38 14.26
C SER A 186 -2.90 0.87 14.00
N LEU A 187 -2.34 1.03 12.80
CA LEU A 187 -1.56 2.20 12.40
C LEU A 187 -2.40 3.48 12.39
N ALA A 188 -3.63 3.43 11.89
CA ALA A 188 -4.53 4.57 11.87
C ALA A 188 -4.92 5.01 13.29
N ARG A 189 -5.17 4.07 14.21
CA ARG A 189 -5.41 4.35 15.63
C ARG A 189 -4.20 5.02 16.29
N LEU A 190 -3.00 4.49 16.05
CA LEU A 190 -1.78 5.09 16.57
C LEU A 190 -1.55 6.50 16.03
N ALA A 191 -1.85 6.74 14.74
CA ALA A 191 -1.79 8.08 14.15
C ALA A 191 -2.78 9.05 14.81
N GLN A 192 -4.00 8.62 15.13
CA GLN A 192 -4.98 9.42 15.87
C GLN A 192 -4.51 9.75 17.29
N GLU A 193 -3.94 8.76 18.00
CA GLU A 193 -3.40 8.95 19.35
C GLU A 193 -2.26 9.97 19.37
N ILE A 194 -1.40 9.97 18.35
CA ILE A 194 -0.35 10.96 18.16
C ILE A 194 -0.98 12.32 17.84
N ALA A 195 -1.89 12.37 16.87
CA ALA A 195 -2.53 13.60 16.40
C ALA A 195 -3.26 14.36 17.54
N ALA A 196 -3.88 13.62 18.46
CA ALA A 196 -4.53 14.18 19.64
C ALA A 196 -3.55 14.90 20.58
N ARG A 197 -2.25 14.59 20.51
CA ARG A 197 -1.18 15.13 21.36
C ARG A 197 -0.26 16.10 20.66
N VAL A 198 -0.44 16.30 19.36
CA VAL A 198 0.33 17.28 18.59
C VAL A 198 0.14 18.67 19.18
N ARG A 199 1.25 19.36 19.33
CA ARG A 199 1.27 20.73 19.86
C ARG A 199 1.21 21.76 18.74
N GLY A 200 0.91 22.98 19.12
CA GLY A 200 0.81 24.10 18.23
C GLY A 200 -0.50 24.87 18.41
N PRO A 201 -0.74 25.87 17.58
CA PRO A 201 -2.00 26.61 17.56
C PRO A 201 -3.20 25.69 17.40
N GLU A 202 -4.33 26.05 17.98
CA GLU A 202 -5.53 25.22 18.00
C GLU A 202 -5.98 24.82 16.58
N GLY A 203 -5.96 25.76 15.64
CA GLY A 203 -6.30 25.48 14.25
C GLY A 203 -5.38 24.43 13.59
N TRP A 204 -4.07 24.47 13.91
CA TRP A 204 -3.13 23.45 13.45
C TRP A 204 -3.44 22.07 14.04
N ARG A 205 -3.70 22.00 15.33
CA ARG A 205 -4.07 20.75 16.00
C ARG A 205 -5.31 20.12 15.37
N TYR A 206 -6.34 20.92 15.09
CA TYR A 206 -7.54 20.44 14.40
C TYR A 206 -7.24 19.92 12.98
N ARG A 207 -6.33 20.56 12.24
CA ARG A 207 -5.90 20.06 10.92
C ARG A 207 -5.26 18.69 11.02
N VAL A 208 -4.31 18.49 11.92
CA VAL A 208 -3.63 17.20 12.09
C VAL A 208 -4.61 16.12 12.57
N GLN A 209 -5.49 16.45 13.51
CA GLN A 209 -6.53 15.52 13.99
C GLN A 209 -7.53 15.14 12.88
N GLY A 210 -7.97 16.12 12.10
CA GLY A 210 -8.86 15.88 10.95
C GLY A 210 -8.20 14.98 9.90
N PHE A 211 -6.92 15.23 9.61
CA PHE A 211 -6.14 14.38 8.69
C PHE A 211 -6.03 12.93 9.19
N ALA A 212 -5.65 12.72 10.43
CA ALA A 212 -5.56 11.39 11.04
C ALA A 212 -6.92 10.68 11.12
N ALA A 213 -8.00 11.42 11.43
CA ALA A 213 -9.35 10.87 11.46
C ALA A 213 -9.84 10.42 10.08
N ALA A 214 -9.50 11.15 9.00
CA ALA A 214 -9.81 10.72 7.63
C ALA A 214 -9.12 9.40 7.26
N HIS A 215 -7.88 9.21 7.71
CA HIS A 215 -7.17 7.94 7.53
C HIS A 215 -7.77 6.81 8.38
N ALA A 216 -8.27 7.09 9.57
CA ALA A 216 -9.00 6.11 10.37
C ALA A 216 -10.34 5.72 9.72
N ALA A 217 -11.05 6.68 9.14
CA ALA A 217 -12.24 6.39 8.33
C ALA A 217 -11.90 5.47 7.14
N ASN A 218 -10.78 5.70 6.47
CA ASN A 218 -10.32 4.82 5.40
C ASN A 218 -9.98 3.40 5.89
N ALA A 219 -9.37 3.25 7.05
CA ALA A 219 -9.10 1.94 7.63
C ALA A 219 -10.41 1.17 7.93
N LEU A 220 -11.43 1.85 8.48
CA LEU A 220 -12.76 1.29 8.67
C LEU A 220 -13.43 0.92 7.35
N ARG A 221 -13.33 1.78 6.32
CA ARG A 221 -13.82 1.49 4.97
C ARG A 221 -13.24 0.19 4.43
N VAL A 222 -11.91 0.01 4.53
CA VAL A 222 -11.23 -1.20 4.06
C VAL A 222 -11.62 -2.44 4.88
N ALA A 223 -11.96 -2.27 6.15
CA ALA A 223 -12.52 -3.32 7.00
C ALA A 223 -13.99 -3.66 6.67
N GLY A 224 -14.63 -2.93 5.75
CA GLY A 224 -16.04 -3.12 5.39
C GLY A 224 -17.04 -2.39 6.30
N GLU A 225 -16.56 -1.65 7.30
CA GLU A 225 -17.37 -0.95 8.30
C GLU A 225 -17.85 0.43 7.78
N LEU A 226 -18.56 0.43 6.64
CA LEU A 226 -18.86 1.66 5.87
C LEU A 226 -19.65 2.70 6.68
N ARG A 227 -20.58 2.27 7.55
CA ARG A 227 -21.35 3.20 8.40
C ARG A 227 -20.48 3.92 9.41
N GLN A 228 -19.56 3.17 10.06
CA GLN A 228 -18.62 3.75 11.01
C GLN A 228 -17.62 4.63 10.28
N ALA A 229 -17.14 4.21 9.10
CA ALA A 229 -16.24 5.00 8.25
C ALA A 229 -16.86 6.36 7.90
N GLU A 230 -18.15 6.39 7.56
CA GLU A 230 -18.86 7.63 7.24
C GLU A 230 -18.96 8.56 8.47
N ALA A 231 -19.35 8.04 9.62
CA ALA A 231 -19.43 8.84 10.85
C ALA A 231 -18.08 9.45 11.24
N VAL A 232 -17.00 8.67 11.12
CA VAL A 232 -15.62 9.14 11.40
C VAL A 232 -15.17 10.14 10.33
N MET A 233 -15.49 9.94 9.05
CA MET A 233 -15.17 10.88 7.96
C MET A 233 -15.86 12.24 8.16
N GLU A 234 -17.12 12.26 8.55
CA GLU A 234 -17.82 13.51 8.86
C GLU A 234 -17.19 14.23 10.07
N GLY A 235 -16.73 13.50 11.08
CA GLY A 235 -15.93 14.03 12.18
C GLY A 235 -14.61 14.64 11.69
N ALA A 236 -13.91 13.94 10.81
CA ALA A 236 -12.67 14.39 10.21
C ALA A 236 -12.85 15.70 9.43
N LYS A 237 -13.92 15.79 8.62
CA LYS A 237 -14.26 16.99 7.86
C LYS A 237 -14.57 18.21 8.77
N ARG A 238 -15.28 17.99 9.87
CA ARG A 238 -15.52 19.06 10.85
C ARG A 238 -14.21 19.59 11.44
N LEU A 239 -13.34 18.69 11.91
CA LEU A 239 -12.01 19.08 12.43
C LEU A 239 -11.18 19.78 11.35
N TRP A 240 -11.17 19.28 10.13
CA TRP A 240 -10.46 19.86 9.00
C TRP A 240 -10.92 21.30 8.71
N ARG A 241 -12.23 21.53 8.66
CA ARG A 241 -12.82 22.86 8.41
C ARG A 241 -12.55 23.84 9.55
N SER A 242 -12.61 23.39 10.80
CA SER A 242 -12.26 24.21 11.99
C SER A 242 -10.76 24.47 12.11
N GLY A 243 -9.95 23.69 11.40
CA GLY A 243 -8.50 23.79 11.44
C GLY A 243 -7.94 24.83 10.47
N SER A 244 -6.66 25.18 10.72
CA SER A 244 -5.89 26.09 9.88
C SER A 244 -4.51 25.52 9.57
N ASP A 245 -4.13 25.53 8.30
CA ASP A 245 -2.83 25.10 7.79
C ASP A 245 -2.37 26.07 6.68
N PRO A 246 -1.92 27.29 7.06
CA PRO A 246 -1.57 28.35 6.11
C PRO A 246 -0.39 27.98 5.20
N GLY A 247 0.49 27.09 5.66
CA GLY A 247 1.61 26.57 4.85
C GLY A 247 1.25 25.36 4.01
N GLN A 248 0.00 24.92 4.03
CA GLN A 248 -0.46 23.73 3.32
C GLN A 248 0.48 22.52 3.52
N ILE A 249 0.89 22.27 4.77
CA ILE A 249 1.82 21.21 5.15
C ILE A 249 1.20 19.83 4.88
N LEU A 250 -0.07 19.67 5.28
CA LEU A 250 -0.87 18.49 4.98
C LEU A 250 -1.56 18.68 3.62
N ASP A 251 -1.55 17.63 2.81
CA ASP A 251 -2.16 17.68 1.49
C ASP A 251 -3.70 17.70 1.58
N PRO A 252 -4.37 18.80 1.19
CA PRO A 252 -5.84 18.88 1.23
C PRO A 252 -6.50 17.87 0.27
N GLY A 253 -5.88 17.59 -0.88
CA GLY A 253 -6.37 16.59 -1.81
C GLY A 253 -6.40 15.18 -1.22
N ARG A 254 -5.56 14.91 -0.20
CA ARG A 254 -5.55 13.61 0.45
C ARG A 254 -6.84 13.29 1.20
N LEU A 255 -7.42 14.26 1.89
CA LEU A 255 -8.70 14.07 2.58
C LEU A 255 -9.82 13.80 1.58
N LEU A 256 -9.89 14.59 0.51
CA LEU A 256 -10.84 14.39 -0.58
C LEU A 256 -10.70 13.03 -1.25
N ASP A 257 -9.49 12.60 -1.53
CA ASP A 257 -9.16 11.28 -2.07
C ASP A 257 -9.66 10.11 -1.19
N LEU A 258 -9.57 10.26 0.14
CA LEU A 258 -10.03 9.23 1.09
C LEU A 258 -11.56 9.23 1.16
N GLU A 259 -12.19 10.41 1.19
CA GLU A 259 -13.65 10.53 1.14
C GLU A 259 -14.20 9.97 -0.18
N ALA A 260 -13.59 10.31 -1.32
CA ALA A 260 -13.98 9.78 -2.62
C ALA A 260 -13.95 8.25 -2.65
N SER A 261 -12.91 7.63 -2.06
CA SER A 261 -12.85 6.18 -1.93
C SER A 261 -13.99 5.59 -1.09
N LEU A 262 -14.42 6.31 -0.04
CA LEU A 262 -15.58 5.92 0.77
C LEU A 262 -16.87 6.06 -0.04
N ARG A 263 -17.06 7.17 -0.76
CA ARG A 263 -18.26 7.39 -1.61
C ARG A 263 -18.36 6.34 -2.71
N ARG A 264 -17.23 5.98 -3.34
CA ARG A 264 -17.21 4.89 -4.33
C ARG A 264 -17.69 3.57 -3.71
N ASP A 265 -17.16 3.19 -2.54
CA ASP A 265 -17.53 1.93 -1.90
C ASP A 265 -18.97 1.95 -1.35
N GLN A 266 -19.55 3.15 -1.13
CA GLN A 266 -20.97 3.38 -0.86
C GLN A 266 -21.83 3.49 -2.12
N ARG A 267 -21.25 3.36 -3.32
CA ARG A 267 -21.94 3.51 -4.64
C ARG A 267 -22.42 4.93 -4.95
N ARG A 268 -21.95 5.90 -4.23
CA ARG A 268 -22.24 7.33 -4.47
C ARG A 268 -21.23 7.85 -5.49
N PHE A 269 -21.31 7.33 -6.72
CA PHE A 269 -20.29 7.56 -7.75
C PHE A 269 -20.18 9.02 -8.17
N GLU A 270 -21.30 9.70 -8.36
CA GLU A 270 -21.29 11.12 -8.72
C GLU A 270 -20.58 11.98 -7.67
N GLU A 271 -20.82 11.69 -6.39
CA GLU A 271 -20.11 12.37 -5.31
C GLU A 271 -18.63 12.00 -5.29
N CYS A 272 -18.31 10.73 -5.57
CA CYS A 272 -16.92 10.29 -5.68
C CYS A 272 -16.19 11.06 -6.78
N LEU A 273 -16.78 11.16 -7.98
CA LEU A 273 -16.17 11.86 -9.11
C LEU A 273 -16.03 13.36 -8.81
N THR A 274 -17.04 13.99 -8.21
CA THR A 274 -16.97 15.40 -7.79
C THR A 274 -15.83 15.66 -6.80
N LEU A 275 -15.66 14.80 -5.79
CA LEU A 275 -14.57 14.90 -4.83
C LEU A 275 -13.19 14.71 -5.47
N LEU A 276 -13.09 13.83 -6.46
CA LEU A 276 -11.83 13.61 -7.20
C LEU A 276 -11.50 14.81 -8.10
N GLU A 277 -12.49 15.44 -8.74
CA GLU A 277 -12.29 16.68 -9.47
C GLU A 277 -11.84 17.82 -8.56
N GLU A 278 -12.43 17.95 -7.37
CA GLU A 278 -11.97 18.92 -6.38
C GLU A 278 -10.53 18.60 -5.93
N ALA A 279 -10.20 17.31 -5.69
CA ALA A 279 -8.86 16.88 -5.32
C ALA A 279 -7.81 17.20 -6.39
N LEU A 280 -8.18 17.16 -7.68
CA LEU A 280 -7.30 17.56 -8.79
C LEU A 280 -6.95 19.05 -8.74
N THR A 281 -7.84 19.90 -8.24
CA THR A 281 -7.61 21.36 -8.18
C THR A 281 -6.79 21.79 -6.97
N VAL A 282 -6.98 21.14 -5.81
CA VAL A 282 -6.37 21.57 -4.54
C VAL A 282 -5.24 20.66 -4.05
N GLY A 283 -5.17 19.43 -4.58
CA GLY A 283 -4.20 18.43 -4.13
C GLY A 283 -2.81 18.58 -4.76
N ARG A 284 -1.82 18.05 -4.05
CA ARG A 284 -0.42 18.02 -4.53
C ARG A 284 -0.05 16.76 -5.30
N CYS A 285 -0.99 15.84 -5.44
CA CYS A 285 -0.78 14.55 -6.09
C CYS A 285 -1.91 14.26 -7.10
N PRO A 286 -2.02 15.06 -8.19
CA PRO A 286 -3.09 14.91 -9.17
C PRO A 286 -3.09 13.51 -9.82
N GLU A 287 -1.91 12.90 -10.02
CA GLU A 287 -1.78 11.55 -10.53
C GLU A 287 -2.52 10.51 -9.69
N ARG A 288 -2.57 10.68 -8.37
CA ARG A 288 -3.31 9.78 -7.47
C ARG A 288 -4.82 9.92 -7.67
N SER A 289 -5.31 11.14 -7.79
CA SER A 289 -6.73 11.43 -7.99
C SER A 289 -7.20 10.95 -9.36
N LEU A 290 -6.39 11.11 -10.41
CA LEU A 290 -6.66 10.55 -11.74
C LEU A 290 -6.71 9.02 -11.73
N LEU A 291 -5.77 8.35 -11.08
CA LEU A 291 -5.80 6.90 -10.94
C LEU A 291 -7.07 6.40 -10.25
N LYS A 292 -7.52 7.10 -9.20
CA LYS A 292 -8.77 6.77 -8.51
C LYS A 292 -10.00 7.06 -9.36
N LYS A 293 -9.99 8.14 -10.13
CA LYS A 293 -11.05 8.49 -11.08
C LYS A 293 -11.18 7.41 -12.15
N GLY A 294 -10.06 7.02 -12.78
CA GLY A 294 -10.03 5.93 -13.75
C GLY A 294 -10.58 4.63 -13.18
N PHE A 295 -10.14 4.25 -11.96
CA PHE A 295 -10.67 3.06 -11.28
C PHE A 295 -12.17 3.19 -10.93
N THR A 296 -12.66 4.38 -10.57
CA THR A 296 -14.08 4.59 -10.31
C THR A 296 -14.91 4.42 -11.58
N LEU A 297 -14.46 4.97 -12.71
CA LEU A 297 -15.08 4.81 -14.02
C LEU A 297 -15.08 3.34 -14.48
N GLU A 298 -14.00 2.60 -14.22
CA GLU A 298 -13.94 1.15 -14.45
C GLU A 298 -15.04 0.41 -13.67
N VAL A 299 -15.19 0.71 -12.37
CA VAL A 299 -16.24 0.12 -11.53
C VAL A 299 -17.67 0.47 -12.02
N MET A 300 -17.85 1.64 -12.65
CA MET A 300 -19.11 2.04 -13.32
C MET A 300 -19.33 1.32 -14.65
N GLY A 301 -18.32 0.66 -15.21
CA GLY A 301 -18.36 0.04 -16.53
C GLY A 301 -18.04 1.00 -17.69
N GLU A 302 -17.58 2.21 -17.38
CA GLU A 302 -17.25 3.26 -18.35
C GLU A 302 -15.80 3.14 -18.81
N TYR A 303 -15.46 2.01 -19.43
CA TYR A 303 -14.07 1.59 -19.71
C TYR A 303 -13.30 2.53 -20.65
N ASP A 304 -13.96 3.13 -21.66
CA ASP A 304 -13.32 4.11 -22.54
C ASP A 304 -12.92 5.37 -21.77
N ARG A 305 -13.82 5.93 -20.96
CA ARG A 305 -13.53 7.09 -20.10
C ARG A 305 -12.48 6.77 -19.04
N ALA A 306 -12.50 5.55 -18.48
CA ALA A 306 -11.49 5.08 -17.56
C ALA A 306 -10.11 5.09 -18.24
N LEU A 307 -10.02 4.56 -19.46
CA LEU A 307 -8.78 4.50 -20.21
C LEU A 307 -8.24 5.91 -20.52
N GLU A 308 -9.09 6.82 -20.98
CA GLU A 308 -8.72 8.23 -21.23
C GLU A 308 -8.16 8.89 -19.96
N THR A 309 -8.85 8.74 -18.83
CA THR A 309 -8.41 9.31 -17.54
C THR A 309 -7.08 8.73 -17.07
N LEU A 310 -6.87 7.42 -17.27
CA LEU A 310 -5.61 6.77 -16.92
C LEU A 310 -4.45 7.23 -17.82
N LEU A 311 -4.70 7.48 -19.11
CA LEU A 311 -3.70 8.02 -20.01
C LEU A 311 -3.34 9.49 -19.65
N GLU A 312 -4.27 10.28 -19.15
CA GLU A 312 -3.96 11.62 -18.58
C GLU A 312 -3.03 11.52 -17.36
N ALA A 313 -3.17 10.45 -16.55
CA ALA A 313 -2.32 10.24 -15.40
C ALA A 313 -0.89 9.82 -15.77
N GLU A 314 -0.67 9.18 -16.91
CA GLU A 314 0.61 8.53 -17.28
C GLU A 314 1.82 9.48 -17.18
N PRO A 315 1.84 10.67 -17.84
CA PRO A 315 2.99 11.57 -17.77
C PRO A 315 3.26 12.10 -16.35
N LEU A 316 2.23 12.18 -15.52
CA LEU A 316 2.37 12.64 -14.13
C LEU A 316 2.98 11.54 -13.25
N VAL A 317 2.52 10.30 -13.41
CA VAL A 317 3.02 9.12 -12.70
C VAL A 317 4.48 8.86 -13.07
N GLU A 318 4.83 8.91 -14.34
CA GLU A 318 6.21 8.71 -14.82
C GLU A 318 7.15 9.79 -14.28
N ARG A 319 6.75 11.06 -14.31
CA ARG A 319 7.52 12.17 -13.76
C ARG A 319 7.75 12.01 -12.26
N ARG A 320 6.76 11.50 -11.54
CA ARG A 320 6.88 11.27 -10.10
C ARG A 320 7.85 10.15 -9.77
N GLY A 321 7.94 9.11 -10.61
CA GLY A 321 8.82 7.97 -10.44
C GLY A 321 8.46 7.12 -9.21
N ASP A 322 7.18 7.08 -8.83
CA ASP A 322 6.66 6.19 -7.79
C ASP A 322 6.26 4.85 -8.43
N GLU A 323 7.03 3.81 -8.13
CA GLU A 323 6.82 2.47 -8.70
C GLU A 323 5.45 1.87 -8.38
N ARG A 324 4.87 2.22 -7.23
CA ARG A 324 3.54 1.74 -6.85
C ARG A 324 2.46 2.39 -7.70
N LEU A 325 2.55 3.71 -7.92
CA LEU A 325 1.61 4.40 -8.81
C LEU A 325 1.78 3.93 -10.25
N LEU A 326 3.02 3.67 -10.69
CA LEU A 326 3.30 3.14 -12.02
C LEU A 326 2.71 1.74 -12.21
N TYR A 327 2.83 0.87 -11.21
CA TYR A 327 2.15 -0.43 -11.20
C TYR A 327 0.63 -0.26 -11.32
N MET A 328 0.02 0.57 -10.45
CA MET A 328 -1.43 0.80 -10.46
C MET A 328 -1.91 1.34 -11.82
N LEU A 329 -1.19 2.29 -12.40
CA LEU A 329 -1.51 2.85 -13.71
C LEU A 329 -1.52 1.76 -14.78
N ARG A 330 -0.40 1.06 -14.96
CA ARG A 330 -0.22 0.07 -16.03
C ARG A 330 -1.15 -1.13 -15.86
N PHE A 331 -1.39 -1.55 -14.61
CA PHE A 331 -2.34 -2.63 -14.31
C PHE A 331 -3.77 -2.22 -14.71
N ASN A 332 -4.24 -1.04 -14.30
CA ASN A 332 -5.58 -0.56 -14.64
C ASN A 332 -5.73 -0.27 -16.14
N LEU A 333 -4.69 0.26 -16.82
CA LEU A 333 -4.68 0.37 -18.28
C LEU A 333 -4.85 -1.00 -18.94
N ALA A 334 -4.14 -2.02 -18.47
CA ALA A 334 -4.24 -3.38 -19.02
C ALA A 334 -5.63 -3.99 -18.77
N VAL A 335 -6.21 -3.82 -17.59
CA VAL A 335 -7.56 -4.30 -17.24
C VAL A 335 -8.61 -3.64 -18.15
N ASN A 336 -8.59 -2.31 -18.28
CA ASN A 336 -9.55 -1.59 -19.13
C ASN A 336 -9.36 -1.93 -20.61
N SER A 337 -8.12 -2.11 -21.07
CA SER A 337 -7.85 -2.60 -22.43
C SER A 337 -8.45 -4.00 -22.66
N CYS A 338 -8.42 -4.90 -21.65
CA CYS A 338 -9.08 -6.21 -21.75
C CYS A 338 -10.62 -6.06 -21.85
N HIS A 339 -11.23 -5.19 -21.06
CA HIS A 339 -12.68 -4.94 -21.14
C HIS A 339 -13.11 -4.42 -22.52
N LEU A 340 -12.24 -3.65 -23.19
CA LEU A 340 -12.45 -3.12 -24.53
C LEU A 340 -12.03 -4.08 -25.67
N GLY A 341 -11.61 -5.31 -25.34
CA GLY A 341 -11.14 -6.28 -26.32
C GLY A 341 -9.76 -5.96 -26.95
N ARG A 342 -9.03 -4.97 -26.41
CA ARG A 342 -7.71 -4.53 -26.90
C ARG A 342 -6.59 -5.43 -26.36
N TYR A 343 -6.70 -6.75 -26.53
CA TYR A 343 -5.83 -7.73 -25.87
C TYR A 343 -4.34 -7.60 -26.24
N ARG A 344 -4.01 -7.19 -27.48
CA ARG A 344 -2.60 -6.96 -27.87
C ARG A 344 -1.95 -5.82 -27.11
N GLU A 345 -2.71 -4.77 -26.80
CA GLU A 345 -2.27 -3.64 -25.98
C GLU A 345 -2.11 -4.07 -24.52
N ALA A 346 -3.13 -4.73 -23.98
CA ALA A 346 -3.09 -5.30 -22.64
C ALA A 346 -1.87 -6.23 -22.42
N ALA A 347 -1.52 -7.05 -23.43
CA ALA A 347 -0.36 -7.93 -23.37
C ALA A 347 0.98 -7.19 -23.28
N ARG A 348 1.08 -6.02 -23.88
CA ARG A 348 2.29 -5.17 -23.75
C ARG A 348 2.38 -4.57 -22.35
N LEU A 349 1.27 -4.06 -21.83
CA LEU A 349 1.21 -3.45 -20.51
C LEU A 349 1.47 -4.48 -19.40
N VAL A 350 0.87 -5.67 -19.48
CA VAL A 350 1.02 -6.71 -18.44
C VAL A 350 2.46 -7.22 -18.31
N ARG A 351 3.22 -7.28 -19.41
CA ARG A 351 4.66 -7.62 -19.34
C ARG A 351 5.46 -6.61 -18.51
N GLN A 352 5.14 -5.31 -18.64
CA GLN A 352 5.77 -4.26 -17.86
C GLN A 352 5.35 -4.34 -16.38
N VAL A 353 4.07 -4.62 -16.13
CA VAL A 353 3.52 -4.85 -14.78
C VAL A 353 4.22 -6.02 -14.11
N ARG A 354 4.41 -7.14 -14.82
CA ARG A 354 5.09 -8.33 -14.28
C ARG A 354 6.51 -8.00 -13.82
N GLY A 355 7.28 -7.24 -14.60
CA GLY A 355 8.62 -6.78 -14.21
C GLY A 355 8.60 -6.02 -12.89
N LEU A 356 7.74 -5.00 -12.78
CA LEU A 356 7.61 -4.18 -11.57
C LEU A 356 7.22 -5.00 -10.32
N VAL A 357 6.30 -5.98 -10.48
CA VAL A 357 5.84 -6.81 -9.36
C VAL A 357 6.91 -7.79 -8.92
N THR A 358 7.64 -8.39 -9.86
CA THR A 358 8.73 -9.34 -9.56
C THR A 358 9.85 -8.64 -8.79
N GLU A 359 10.26 -7.45 -9.22
CA GLU A 359 11.29 -6.65 -8.52
C GLU A 359 10.87 -6.27 -7.10
N ARG A 360 9.57 -6.05 -6.86
CA ARG A 360 9.03 -5.69 -5.54
C ARG A 360 8.77 -6.88 -4.63
N GLY A 361 8.73 -8.11 -5.18
CA GLY A 361 8.42 -9.32 -4.44
C GLY A 361 7.02 -9.36 -3.83
N ASP A 362 6.02 -8.73 -4.47
CA ASP A 362 4.63 -8.73 -4.00
C ASP A 362 3.85 -9.90 -4.61
N GLU A 363 3.79 -11.00 -3.88
CA GLU A 363 3.12 -12.22 -4.32
C GLU A 363 1.63 -12.02 -4.62
N SER A 364 0.93 -11.17 -3.86
CA SER A 364 -0.50 -10.94 -4.07
C SER A 364 -0.77 -10.17 -5.35
N GLU A 365 0.09 -9.21 -5.68
CA GLU A 365 0.03 -8.49 -6.96
C GLU A 365 0.40 -9.43 -8.12
N LEU A 366 1.38 -10.32 -7.94
CA LEU A 366 1.79 -11.29 -8.96
C LEU A 366 0.66 -12.23 -9.37
N ILE A 367 -0.15 -12.70 -8.42
CA ILE A 367 -1.30 -13.56 -8.72
C ILE A 367 -2.32 -12.84 -9.61
N ARG A 368 -2.59 -11.55 -9.33
CA ARG A 368 -3.49 -10.74 -10.17
C ARG A 368 -2.93 -10.54 -11.58
N VAL A 369 -1.62 -10.45 -11.70
CA VAL A 369 -0.95 -10.42 -13.01
C VAL A 369 -1.17 -11.71 -13.76
N VAL A 370 -0.97 -12.87 -13.12
CA VAL A 370 -1.21 -14.20 -13.73
C VAL A 370 -2.67 -14.33 -14.19
N TRP A 371 -3.63 -13.89 -13.36
CA TRP A 371 -5.04 -13.89 -13.74
C TRP A 371 -5.30 -13.02 -14.98
N LEU A 372 -4.72 -11.81 -15.03
CA LEU A 372 -4.88 -10.91 -16.17
C LEU A 372 -4.22 -11.47 -17.45
N GLU A 373 -3.08 -12.15 -17.32
CA GLU A 373 -2.44 -12.85 -18.43
C GLU A 373 -3.33 -13.97 -18.96
N GLY A 374 -4.03 -14.70 -18.09
CA GLY A 374 -5.00 -15.72 -18.50
C GLY A 374 -6.14 -15.13 -19.33
N ARG A 375 -6.72 -13.99 -18.92
CA ARG A 375 -7.71 -13.26 -19.70
C ARG A 375 -7.19 -12.80 -21.06
N ILE A 376 -5.97 -12.28 -21.07
CA ILE A 376 -5.32 -11.81 -22.30
C ILE A 376 -5.07 -12.96 -23.26
N ALA A 377 -4.54 -14.09 -22.77
CA ALA A 377 -4.29 -15.27 -23.59
C ALA A 377 -5.60 -15.78 -24.23
N ALA A 378 -6.67 -15.88 -23.45
CA ALA A 378 -8.00 -16.23 -23.93
C ALA A 378 -8.48 -15.28 -25.04
N GLY A 379 -8.39 -13.96 -24.81
CA GLY A 379 -8.80 -12.96 -25.79
C GLY A 379 -7.93 -12.89 -27.06
N LEU A 380 -6.71 -13.41 -27.00
CA LEU A 380 -5.82 -13.57 -28.16
C LEU A 380 -6.06 -14.87 -28.94
N GLY A 381 -7.04 -15.69 -28.55
CA GLY A 381 -7.34 -16.95 -29.19
C GLY A 381 -6.41 -18.10 -28.77
N LEU A 382 -5.85 -18.02 -27.56
CA LEU A 382 -5.02 -19.06 -26.93
C LEU A 382 -5.74 -19.67 -25.71
N PRO A 383 -6.89 -20.36 -25.90
CA PRO A 383 -7.77 -20.75 -24.79
C PRO A 383 -7.10 -21.75 -23.83
N GLU A 384 -6.25 -22.67 -24.31
CA GLU A 384 -5.54 -23.62 -23.47
C GLU A 384 -4.57 -22.92 -22.51
N GLU A 385 -3.80 -21.93 -23.01
CA GLU A 385 -2.90 -21.13 -22.20
C GLU A 385 -3.72 -20.28 -21.21
N GLY A 386 -4.81 -19.66 -21.69
CA GLY A 386 -5.73 -18.89 -20.85
C GLY A 386 -6.26 -19.72 -19.69
N ARG A 387 -6.79 -20.92 -19.94
CA ARG A 387 -7.29 -21.84 -18.90
C ARG A 387 -6.20 -22.26 -17.92
N SER A 388 -5.00 -22.56 -18.40
CA SER A 388 -3.88 -22.92 -17.52
C SER A 388 -3.54 -21.82 -16.53
N LEU A 389 -3.45 -20.58 -17.01
CA LEU A 389 -3.16 -19.40 -16.17
C LEU A 389 -4.32 -19.06 -15.21
N LEU A 390 -5.57 -19.16 -15.67
CA LEU A 390 -6.75 -18.94 -14.83
C LEU A 390 -6.83 -19.99 -13.71
N ARG A 391 -6.55 -21.26 -14.00
CA ARG A 391 -6.46 -22.34 -12.99
C ARG A 391 -5.35 -22.09 -11.98
N GLN A 392 -4.19 -21.61 -12.43
CA GLN A 392 -3.10 -21.23 -11.54
C GLN A 392 -3.52 -20.09 -10.61
N ALA A 393 -4.04 -19.00 -11.16
CA ALA A 393 -4.50 -17.85 -10.39
C ALA A 393 -5.59 -18.25 -9.37
N ARG A 394 -6.57 -19.06 -9.80
CA ARG A 394 -7.63 -19.56 -8.93
C ARG A 394 -7.11 -20.29 -7.70
N ARG A 395 -6.15 -21.22 -7.87
CA ARG A 395 -5.55 -21.96 -6.75
C ARG A 395 -4.89 -21.02 -5.74
N GLU A 396 -4.17 -20.05 -6.24
CA GLU A 396 -3.48 -19.06 -5.41
C GLU A 396 -4.47 -18.10 -4.70
N PHE A 397 -5.55 -17.70 -5.37
CA PHE A 397 -6.62 -16.93 -4.75
C PHE A 397 -7.35 -17.73 -3.65
N ALA A 398 -7.63 -19.02 -3.90
CA ALA A 398 -8.26 -19.90 -2.92
C ALA A 398 -7.38 -20.10 -1.68
N ALA A 399 -6.08 -20.32 -1.84
CA ALA A 399 -5.12 -20.43 -0.74
C ALA A 399 -5.11 -19.18 0.16
N ARG A 400 -5.43 -18.01 -0.41
CA ARG A 400 -5.49 -16.71 0.30
C ARG A 400 -6.91 -16.31 0.71
N LYS A 401 -7.89 -17.18 0.52
CA LYS A 401 -9.32 -16.95 0.85
C LYS A 401 -9.92 -15.72 0.16
N MET A 402 -9.49 -15.45 -1.07
CA MET A 402 -9.95 -14.33 -1.90
C MET A 402 -11.16 -14.75 -2.75
N GLY A 403 -12.31 -14.95 -2.09
CA GLY A 403 -13.49 -15.58 -2.70
C GLY A 403 -14.01 -14.94 -3.98
N TYR A 404 -14.02 -13.60 -4.09
CA TYR A 404 -14.42 -12.92 -5.32
C TYR A 404 -13.47 -13.22 -6.49
N ASP A 405 -12.17 -13.19 -6.24
CA ASP A 405 -11.16 -13.45 -7.28
C ASP A 405 -11.19 -14.92 -7.71
N VAL A 406 -11.48 -15.85 -6.79
CA VAL A 406 -11.74 -17.28 -7.12
C VAL A 406 -12.96 -17.40 -8.03
N ALA A 407 -14.08 -16.73 -7.69
CA ALA A 407 -15.30 -16.81 -8.49
C ALA A 407 -15.12 -16.22 -9.89
N LEU A 408 -14.40 -15.10 -10.01
CA LEU A 408 -14.07 -14.50 -11.30
C LEU A 408 -13.26 -15.44 -12.17
N ALA A 409 -12.18 -16.03 -11.65
CA ALA A 409 -11.34 -16.94 -12.39
C ALA A 409 -12.09 -18.23 -12.82
N LEU A 410 -12.99 -18.75 -11.95
CA LEU A 410 -13.85 -19.90 -12.28
C LEU A 410 -14.81 -19.60 -13.43
N LEU A 411 -15.47 -18.45 -13.39
CA LEU A 411 -16.43 -18.07 -14.44
C LEU A 411 -15.73 -17.79 -15.78
N GLU A 412 -14.55 -17.18 -15.76
CA GLU A 412 -13.74 -16.98 -16.97
C GLU A 412 -13.30 -18.32 -17.58
N GLU A 413 -12.87 -19.28 -16.74
CA GLU A 413 -12.58 -20.64 -17.19
C GLU A 413 -13.83 -21.32 -17.77
N ALA A 414 -15.00 -21.17 -17.12
CA ALA A 414 -16.25 -21.73 -17.60
C ALA A 414 -16.69 -21.15 -18.95
N VAL A 415 -16.50 -19.84 -19.17
CA VAL A 415 -16.78 -19.21 -20.47
C VAL A 415 -15.99 -19.89 -21.58
N LEU A 416 -14.68 -20.10 -21.40
CA LEU A 416 -13.82 -20.72 -22.40
C LEU A 416 -14.26 -22.16 -22.72
N LEU A 417 -14.59 -22.95 -21.69
CA LEU A 417 -15.08 -24.32 -21.85
C LEU A 417 -16.41 -24.37 -22.61
N LEU A 418 -17.33 -23.45 -22.32
CA LEU A 418 -18.64 -23.38 -22.99
C LEU A 418 -18.52 -22.93 -24.43
N GLU A 419 -17.61 -22.03 -24.77
CA GLU A 419 -17.31 -21.62 -26.14
C GLU A 419 -16.74 -22.76 -26.98
N GLU A 420 -16.03 -23.69 -26.35
CA GLU A 420 -15.50 -24.91 -26.98
C GLU A 420 -16.48 -26.10 -26.96
N GLY A 421 -17.68 -25.91 -26.36
CA GLY A 421 -18.68 -26.98 -26.24
C GLY A 421 -18.34 -28.03 -25.19
N GLN A 422 -17.40 -27.79 -24.28
CA GLN A 422 -16.95 -28.73 -23.25
C GLN A 422 -17.83 -28.69 -22.00
N THR A 423 -19.14 -28.92 -22.15
CA THR A 423 -20.14 -28.81 -21.07
C THR A 423 -19.88 -29.73 -19.87
N ALA A 424 -19.35 -30.92 -20.11
CA ALA A 424 -19.03 -31.87 -19.05
C ALA A 424 -17.93 -31.33 -18.10
N GLU A 425 -16.96 -30.60 -18.63
CA GLU A 425 -15.89 -29.98 -17.82
C GLU A 425 -16.40 -28.80 -17.01
N VAL A 426 -17.40 -28.07 -17.52
CA VAL A 426 -18.05 -26.95 -16.81
C VAL A 426 -18.64 -27.39 -15.47
N ARG A 427 -19.23 -28.61 -15.40
CA ARG A 427 -19.69 -29.16 -14.12
C ARG A 427 -18.56 -29.35 -13.11
N GLY A 428 -17.39 -29.74 -13.61
CA GLY A 428 -16.19 -29.88 -12.78
C GLY A 428 -15.74 -28.53 -12.22
N VAL A 429 -15.72 -27.51 -13.05
CA VAL A 429 -15.36 -26.13 -12.65
C VAL A 429 -16.39 -25.57 -11.68
N ALA A 430 -17.69 -25.71 -11.95
CA ALA A 430 -18.76 -25.20 -11.10
C ALA A 430 -18.75 -25.78 -9.67
N ARG A 431 -18.29 -27.03 -9.49
CA ARG A 431 -18.14 -27.64 -8.15
C ARG A 431 -17.18 -26.87 -7.24
N HIS A 432 -16.17 -26.22 -7.80
CA HIS A 432 -15.23 -25.40 -7.04
C HIS A 432 -15.85 -24.10 -6.50
N LEU A 433 -17.05 -23.73 -6.94
CA LEU A 433 -17.82 -22.64 -6.34
C LEU A 433 -18.17 -22.89 -4.86
N ALA A 434 -18.18 -24.16 -4.42
CA ALA A 434 -18.33 -24.48 -3.00
C ALA A 434 -17.26 -23.78 -2.11
N GLU A 435 -16.02 -23.68 -2.61
CA GLU A 435 -14.92 -22.99 -1.93
C GLU A 435 -15.23 -21.47 -1.74
N VAL A 436 -15.95 -20.89 -2.69
CA VAL A 436 -16.36 -19.49 -2.67
C VAL A 436 -17.47 -19.25 -1.65
N PHE A 437 -18.41 -20.20 -1.52
CA PHE A 437 -19.54 -20.09 -0.59
C PHE A 437 -19.09 -20.07 0.89
N GLU A 438 -17.95 -20.65 1.19
CA GLU A 438 -17.34 -20.64 2.52
C GLU A 438 -16.54 -19.36 2.81
N SER A 439 -16.31 -18.52 1.79
CA SER A 439 -15.50 -17.31 1.93
C SER A 439 -16.24 -16.21 2.69
N LYS A 440 -15.54 -15.56 3.61
CA LYS A 440 -16.07 -14.39 4.30
C LYS A 440 -16.17 -13.18 3.36
N GLY A 441 -17.24 -12.39 3.53
CA GLY A 441 -17.40 -11.10 2.80
C GLY A 441 -18.12 -11.19 1.46
N MET A 442 -18.62 -12.37 1.07
CA MET A 442 -19.47 -12.51 -0.11
C MET A 442 -20.91 -12.11 0.20
N HIS A 443 -21.52 -11.33 -0.68
CA HIS A 443 -22.91 -10.93 -0.52
C HIS A 443 -23.87 -12.06 -0.83
N ARG A 444 -25.01 -12.05 -0.18
CA ARG A 444 -26.08 -13.03 -0.42
C ARG A 444 -26.51 -13.10 -1.89
N GLU A 445 -26.62 -11.95 -2.55
CA GLU A 445 -27.03 -11.85 -3.95
C GLU A 445 -25.97 -12.41 -4.91
N VAL A 446 -24.68 -12.20 -4.61
CA VAL A 446 -23.58 -12.80 -5.37
C VAL A 446 -23.59 -14.32 -5.24
N LEU A 447 -23.79 -14.82 -4.02
CA LEU A 447 -23.90 -16.26 -3.78
C LEU A 447 -25.13 -16.84 -4.51
N ALA A 448 -26.23 -16.10 -4.60
CA ALA A 448 -27.41 -16.52 -5.36
C ALA A 448 -27.14 -16.63 -6.87
N ALA A 449 -26.42 -15.64 -7.46
CA ALA A 449 -26.04 -15.68 -8.87
C ALA A 449 -25.07 -16.83 -9.18
N LEU A 450 -24.10 -17.08 -8.30
CA LEU A 450 -23.18 -18.22 -8.43
C LEU A 450 -23.88 -19.58 -8.30
N ARG A 451 -24.85 -19.70 -7.39
CA ARG A 451 -25.66 -20.91 -7.25
C ARG A 451 -26.50 -21.18 -8.50
N LEU A 452 -27.12 -20.13 -9.06
CA LEU A 452 -27.87 -20.24 -10.31
C LEU A 452 -26.98 -20.78 -11.44
N PHE A 453 -25.77 -20.27 -11.58
CA PHE A 453 -24.81 -20.79 -12.56
C PHE A 453 -24.42 -22.24 -12.26
N GLN A 454 -24.17 -22.59 -11.00
CA GLN A 454 -23.82 -23.95 -10.58
C GLN A 454 -24.95 -24.93 -10.91
N GLU A 455 -26.20 -24.59 -10.57
CA GLU A 455 -27.37 -25.41 -10.87
C GLU A 455 -27.58 -25.61 -12.37
N ALA A 456 -27.37 -24.56 -13.18
CA ALA A 456 -27.43 -24.66 -14.63
C ALA A 456 -26.31 -25.60 -15.18
N ALA A 457 -25.11 -25.49 -14.63
CA ALA A 457 -24.00 -26.37 -15.02
C ALA A 457 -24.25 -27.83 -14.64
N GLU A 458 -24.86 -28.11 -13.49
CA GLU A 458 -25.23 -29.46 -13.04
C GLU A 458 -26.31 -30.10 -13.93
N ARG A 459 -27.18 -29.28 -14.55
CA ARG A 459 -28.23 -29.75 -15.50
C ARG A 459 -27.78 -29.74 -16.94
N ASP A 460 -26.55 -29.41 -17.26
CA ASP A 460 -26.04 -29.18 -18.62
C ASP A 460 -26.75 -28.05 -19.38
N GLU A 461 -27.36 -27.11 -18.66
CA GLU A 461 -28.10 -25.95 -19.18
C GLU A 461 -27.24 -24.66 -19.17
N ALA A 462 -26.01 -24.72 -18.62
CA ALA A 462 -25.15 -23.55 -18.58
C ALA A 462 -24.70 -23.14 -19.99
N THR A 463 -24.83 -21.84 -20.27
CA THR A 463 -24.37 -21.24 -21.53
C THR A 463 -23.24 -20.24 -21.28
N ALA A 464 -22.42 -20.00 -22.31
CA ALA A 464 -21.38 -18.97 -22.25
C ALA A 464 -21.97 -17.58 -21.96
N GLU A 465 -23.18 -17.30 -22.45
CA GLU A 465 -23.89 -16.07 -22.18
C GLU A 465 -24.26 -15.93 -20.69
N LEU A 466 -24.82 -16.98 -20.07
CA LEU A 466 -25.11 -17.00 -18.64
C LEU A 466 -23.83 -16.80 -17.82
N ALA A 467 -22.76 -17.49 -18.17
CA ALA A 467 -21.47 -17.37 -17.48
C ALA A 467 -20.94 -15.94 -17.58
N ARG A 468 -20.98 -15.29 -18.76
CA ARG A 468 -20.56 -13.89 -18.94
C ARG A 468 -21.44 -12.92 -18.15
N ARG A 469 -22.74 -13.14 -18.11
CA ARG A 469 -23.66 -12.30 -17.33
C ARG A 469 -23.38 -12.38 -15.84
N VAL A 470 -23.14 -13.59 -15.31
CA VAL A 470 -22.76 -13.75 -13.90
C VAL A 470 -21.39 -13.15 -13.65
N LEU A 471 -20.44 -13.31 -14.56
CA LEU A 471 -19.10 -12.72 -14.49
C LEU A 471 -19.16 -11.18 -14.44
N ASP A 472 -19.90 -10.55 -15.37
CA ASP A 472 -20.07 -9.10 -15.40
C ASP A 472 -20.79 -8.58 -14.14
N TYR A 473 -21.80 -9.33 -13.69
CA TYR A 473 -22.44 -9.04 -12.42
C TYR A 473 -21.45 -9.08 -11.24
N LEU A 474 -20.58 -10.09 -11.16
CA LEU A 474 -19.58 -10.19 -10.10
C LEU A 474 -18.57 -9.04 -10.12
N PHE A 475 -18.08 -8.65 -11.29
CA PHE A 475 -17.20 -7.49 -11.41
C PHE A 475 -17.80 -6.24 -10.80
N ARG A 476 -19.09 -6.04 -11.01
CA ARG A 476 -19.86 -4.90 -10.48
C ARG A 476 -20.24 -5.10 -9.03
N ALA A 477 -20.73 -6.28 -8.66
CA ALA A 477 -21.21 -6.61 -7.31
C ALA A 477 -20.10 -6.66 -6.27
N ARG A 478 -18.85 -6.90 -6.66
CA ARG A 478 -17.67 -6.80 -5.77
C ARG A 478 -17.63 -5.46 -5.03
N TYR A 479 -18.08 -4.43 -5.68
CA TYR A 479 -18.13 -3.06 -5.16
C TYR A 479 -19.56 -2.58 -4.85
N ASP A 480 -20.59 -3.41 -5.11
CA ASP A 480 -22.01 -3.10 -4.92
C ASP A 480 -22.78 -4.17 -4.20
N GLN A 481 -22.94 -3.98 -2.90
CA GLN A 481 -23.75 -4.89 -2.08
C GLN A 481 -25.26 -4.78 -2.35
N GLY A 482 -25.71 -3.75 -3.01
CA GLY A 482 -27.10 -3.51 -3.36
C GLY A 482 -27.50 -3.95 -4.77
N LEU A 483 -26.52 -4.31 -5.60
CA LEU A 483 -26.78 -4.76 -6.97
C LEU A 483 -27.49 -6.10 -6.96
N ARG A 484 -28.63 -6.20 -7.65
CA ARG A 484 -29.37 -7.44 -7.81
C ARG A 484 -29.04 -8.09 -9.13
N PHE A 485 -28.88 -9.40 -9.11
CA PHE A 485 -28.75 -10.19 -10.33
C PHE A 485 -30.13 -10.44 -10.93
N THR A 486 -30.32 -10.08 -12.20
CA THR A 486 -31.52 -10.41 -12.96
C THR A 486 -31.19 -11.57 -13.88
N ALA A 487 -31.88 -12.69 -13.68
CA ALA A 487 -31.65 -13.91 -14.46
C ALA A 487 -32.26 -13.86 -15.89
N ALA A 488 -33.11 -12.85 -16.18
CA ALA A 488 -33.80 -12.73 -17.48
C ALA A 488 -32.96 -12.04 -18.54
#